data_25a0c99625e2855f2a1fe874fe061f21
#
_entry.id   25a0c99625e2855f2a1fe874fe061f21
#
_cell.length_a   1.000
_cell.length_b   1.000
_cell.length_c   1.000
_cell.angle_alpha   90.00
_cell.angle_beta   90.00
_cell.angle_gamma   90.00
#
_symmetry.space_group_name_H-M   'P 1'
#
loop_
_entity.id
_entity.type
_entity.pdbx_description
1 polymer ?
#
loop_
_entity_poly.entity_id
_entity_poly.type
_entity_poly.pdbx_seq_one_letter_code
_entity_poly.pdbx_strand_id
1 'polypeptide(L)'
;PVRTMSDHRNHLFLEFLRIAEVLKPKYILIENVPGIISLEKGAVVKAIYHYLSKLGYKTKHMILFAAHYGVPQMRWRTFFLATRLVNAKCIFPTPTHFATGVANFTGAKALCFKVDSKYNLFNSNLLDYTTVWDAISDLHPLHNGGGKEESTYVLPPQSSYQENLRQGSQKVYNHQVPNLGKINLERLKYIPQGGSWRDIPFELLPAGLKRARRSD
;
A
#
# COMPACT_ATOMS: atom_id res chain seq x y z
N PRO A 1 19.26 4.85 -8.59
CA PRO A 1 19.07 6.29 -8.44
C PRO A 1 19.39 6.71 -7.01
N VAL A 2 20.34 7.63 -6.82
CA VAL A 2 20.69 8.17 -5.50
C VAL A 2 19.46 8.99 -5.02
N ARG A 3 18.87 8.60 -3.91
CA ARG A 3 17.74 9.32 -3.30
C ARG A 3 18.32 10.38 -2.36
N THR A 4 18.43 11.62 -2.83
CA THR A 4 18.94 12.74 -2.04
C THR A 4 17.85 13.79 -1.78
N MET A 5 18.02 14.63 -0.77
CA MET A 5 17.15 15.78 -0.50
C MET A 5 17.06 16.78 -1.67
N SER A 6 18.06 16.79 -2.56
CA SER A 6 18.05 17.59 -3.80
C SER A 6 17.19 17.04 -4.92
N ASP A 7 16.53 15.87 -4.74
CA ASP A 7 15.61 15.33 -5.72
C ASP A 7 14.40 16.27 -5.89
N HIS A 8 14.11 16.64 -7.15
CA HIS A 8 13.02 17.56 -7.51
C HIS A 8 11.65 17.15 -6.92
N ARG A 9 11.45 15.86 -6.67
CA ARG A 9 10.23 15.33 -6.03
C ARG A 9 10.04 15.79 -4.57
N ASN A 10 11.10 16.24 -3.91
CA ASN A 10 11.01 16.79 -2.55
C ASN A 10 10.33 18.16 -2.53
N HIS A 11 10.28 18.88 -3.65
CA HIS A 11 9.52 20.13 -3.77
C HIS A 11 8.02 19.90 -3.59
N LEU A 12 7.48 18.72 -3.94
CA LEU A 12 6.07 18.38 -3.73
C LEU A 12 5.71 18.37 -2.23
N PHE A 13 6.63 17.96 -1.38
CA PHE A 13 6.41 18.01 0.07
C PHE A 13 6.33 19.45 0.58
N LEU A 14 7.17 20.36 0.06
CA LEU A 14 7.12 21.77 0.42
C LEU A 14 5.81 22.42 -0.01
N GLU A 15 5.30 22.11 -1.22
CA GLU A 15 4.00 22.57 -1.68
C GLU A 15 2.85 22.03 -0.83
N PHE A 16 2.93 20.77 -0.43
CA PHE A 16 1.98 20.20 0.52
C PHE A 16 1.94 20.97 1.84
N LEU A 17 3.13 21.31 2.40
CA LEU A 17 3.22 22.11 3.63
C LEU A 17 2.66 23.52 3.44
N ARG A 18 2.92 24.18 2.31
CA ARG A 18 2.37 25.50 1.98
C ARG A 18 0.85 25.46 1.96
N ILE A 19 0.25 24.44 1.34
CA ILE A 19 -1.20 24.23 1.34
C ILE A 19 -1.73 23.99 2.75
N ALA A 20 -1.05 23.15 3.53
CA ALA A 20 -1.43 22.87 4.91
C ALA A 20 -1.38 24.11 5.82
N GLU A 21 -0.42 25.01 5.59
CA GLU A 21 -0.30 26.30 6.30
C GLU A 21 -1.49 27.23 6.02
N VAL A 22 -1.94 27.27 4.76
CA VAL A 22 -3.08 28.11 4.35
C VAL A 22 -4.40 27.52 4.85
N LEU A 23 -4.65 26.21 4.58
CA LEU A 23 -5.92 25.56 4.89
C LEU A 23 -6.09 25.24 6.37
N LYS A 24 -4.99 25.08 7.08
CA LYS A 24 -4.95 24.75 8.52
C LYS A 24 -5.89 23.57 8.88
N PRO A 25 -5.82 22.42 8.21
CA PRO A 25 -6.73 21.31 8.46
C PRO A 25 -6.59 20.80 9.91
N LYS A 26 -7.67 20.25 10.48
CA LYS A 26 -7.64 19.68 11.83
C LYS A 26 -6.69 18.47 11.93
N TYR A 27 -6.62 17.68 10.86
CA TYR A 27 -5.77 16.50 10.73
C TYR A 27 -5.02 16.52 9.40
N ILE A 28 -3.82 15.97 9.42
CA ILE A 28 -2.99 15.71 8.26
C ILE A 28 -2.62 14.23 8.28
N LEU A 29 -2.80 13.55 7.15
CA LEU A 29 -2.35 12.18 6.91
C LEU A 29 -1.39 12.17 5.74
N ILE A 30 -0.17 11.64 5.95
CA ILE A 30 0.85 11.47 4.92
C ILE A 30 1.13 9.98 4.80
N GLU A 31 1.03 9.43 3.59
CA GLU A 31 1.40 8.05 3.27
C GLU A 31 2.71 8.00 2.50
N ASN A 32 3.57 7.04 2.84
CA ASN A 32 4.81 6.81 2.10
C ASN A 32 5.28 5.35 2.22
N VAL A 33 6.28 4.97 1.43
CA VAL A 33 6.93 3.66 1.53
C VAL A 33 7.78 3.56 2.82
N PRO A 34 7.96 2.35 3.41
CA PRO A 34 8.73 2.19 4.66
C PRO A 34 10.16 2.72 4.59
N GLY A 35 10.78 2.70 3.40
CA GLY A 35 12.13 3.22 3.19
C GLY A 35 12.32 4.69 3.57
N ILE A 36 11.25 5.49 3.73
CA ILE A 36 11.34 6.87 4.19
C ILE A 36 11.94 6.98 5.60
N ILE A 37 11.76 5.95 6.43
CA ILE A 37 12.24 5.93 7.82
C ILE A 37 13.78 5.97 7.89
N SER A 38 14.44 5.26 6.98
CA SER A 38 15.90 5.16 6.92
C SER A 38 16.53 6.15 5.91
N LEU A 39 15.72 6.85 5.13
CA LEU A 39 16.20 7.78 4.11
C LEU A 39 17.04 8.88 4.78
N GLU A 40 18.27 9.08 4.26
CA GLU A 40 19.26 10.00 4.81
C GLU A 40 19.44 9.83 6.34
N LYS A 41 19.58 8.58 6.79
CA LYS A 41 19.73 8.23 8.22
C LYS A 41 18.62 8.82 9.11
N GLY A 42 17.38 8.93 8.57
CA GLY A 42 16.21 9.44 9.27
C GLY A 42 16.03 10.97 9.22
N ALA A 43 16.85 11.69 8.48
CA ALA A 43 16.74 13.15 8.38
C ALA A 43 15.39 13.59 7.78
N VAL A 44 14.84 12.83 6.82
CA VAL A 44 13.53 13.13 6.21
C VAL A 44 12.40 13.05 7.25
N VAL A 45 12.40 12.04 8.11
CA VAL A 45 11.41 11.91 9.19
C VAL A 45 11.52 13.09 10.16
N LYS A 46 12.74 13.45 10.54
CA LYS A 46 12.98 14.61 11.42
C LYS A 46 12.48 15.91 10.79
N ALA A 47 12.71 16.11 9.48
CA ALA A 47 12.20 17.26 8.73
C ALA A 47 10.68 17.32 8.73
N ILE A 48 9.98 16.20 8.46
CA ILE A 48 8.51 16.12 8.52
C ILE A 48 8.01 16.58 9.90
N TYR A 49 8.57 16.03 10.98
CA TYR A 49 8.20 16.41 12.34
C TYR A 49 8.44 17.89 12.61
N HIS A 50 9.60 18.39 12.21
CA HIS A 50 9.99 19.78 12.43
C HIS A 50 9.02 20.76 11.74
N TYR A 51 8.73 20.54 10.45
CA TYR A 51 7.83 21.42 9.70
C TYR A 51 6.39 21.36 10.22
N LEU A 52 5.85 20.16 10.48
CA LEU A 52 4.51 20.02 11.04
C LEU A 52 4.40 20.63 12.44
N SER A 53 5.43 20.49 13.28
CA SER A 53 5.48 21.12 14.59
C SER A 53 5.46 22.65 14.51
N LYS A 54 6.20 23.25 13.54
CA LYS A 54 6.16 24.70 13.30
C LYS A 54 4.77 25.19 12.91
N LEU A 55 3.98 24.35 12.22
CA LEU A 55 2.58 24.64 11.87
C LEU A 55 1.59 24.33 13.01
N GLY A 56 2.08 23.96 14.20
CA GLY A 56 1.28 23.66 15.39
C GLY A 56 0.67 22.26 15.42
N TYR A 57 1.17 21.29 14.63
CA TYR A 57 0.70 19.91 14.63
C TYR A 57 1.51 19.02 15.57
N LYS A 58 0.82 18.20 16.37
CA LYS A 58 1.39 17.04 17.06
C LYS A 58 1.38 15.87 16.07
N THR A 59 2.51 15.21 15.86
CA THR A 59 2.68 14.18 14.83
C THR A 59 3.09 12.85 15.45
N LYS A 60 2.54 11.75 14.94
CA LYS A 60 3.03 10.38 15.14
C LYS A 60 3.14 9.67 13.80
N HIS A 61 4.02 8.69 13.71
CA HIS A 61 4.10 7.82 12.54
C HIS A 61 4.13 6.35 12.94
N MET A 62 3.67 5.50 12.03
CA MET A 62 3.64 4.06 12.18
C MET A 62 3.72 3.39 10.81
N ILE A 63 4.26 2.19 10.76
CA ILE A 63 4.25 1.36 9.56
C ILE A 63 3.11 0.37 9.70
N LEU A 64 2.19 0.38 8.76
CA LEU A 64 1.04 -0.51 8.71
C LEU A 64 1.20 -1.52 7.58
N PHE A 65 0.74 -2.74 7.81
CA PHE A 65 0.68 -3.81 6.83
C PHE A 65 -0.77 -3.98 6.37
N ALA A 66 -1.05 -3.73 5.09
CA ALA A 66 -2.40 -3.68 4.57
C ALA A 66 -3.22 -4.96 4.86
N ALA A 67 -2.59 -6.13 4.76
CA ALA A 67 -3.25 -7.40 5.04
C ALA A 67 -3.73 -7.54 6.50
N HIS A 68 -3.13 -6.83 7.46
CA HIS A 68 -3.59 -6.80 8.84
C HIS A 68 -4.94 -6.06 9.04
N TYR A 69 -5.43 -5.40 8.00
CA TYR A 69 -6.66 -4.62 8.00
C TYR A 69 -7.70 -5.14 6.98
N GLY A 70 -7.57 -6.40 6.56
CA GLY A 70 -8.49 -7.03 5.61
C GLY A 70 -8.32 -6.57 4.15
N VAL A 71 -7.26 -5.84 3.82
CA VAL A 71 -6.96 -5.47 2.44
C VAL A 71 -6.27 -6.67 1.76
N PRO A 72 -6.74 -7.14 0.58
CA PRO A 72 -6.18 -8.28 -0.13
C PRO A 72 -4.85 -7.95 -0.82
N GLN A 73 -3.91 -7.39 -0.07
CA GLN A 73 -2.61 -6.95 -0.58
C GLN A 73 -1.51 -7.04 0.49
N MET A 74 -0.41 -7.69 0.14
CA MET A 74 0.80 -7.76 0.97
C MET A 74 1.62 -6.47 0.81
N ARG A 75 1.20 -5.39 1.51
CA ARG A 75 1.74 -4.05 1.32
C ARG A 75 2.04 -3.35 2.62
N TRP A 76 3.29 -2.98 2.85
CA TRP A 76 3.75 -2.16 3.96
C TRP A 76 3.77 -0.68 3.58
N ARG A 77 3.25 0.18 4.46
CA ARG A 77 3.25 1.63 4.27
C ARG A 77 3.48 2.35 5.58
N THR A 78 4.26 3.43 5.49
CA THR A 78 4.45 4.38 6.60
C THR A 78 3.38 5.44 6.52
N PHE A 79 2.70 5.65 7.63
CA PHE A 79 1.73 6.73 7.78
C PHE A 79 2.21 7.71 8.83
N PHE A 80 2.17 9.00 8.51
CA PHE A 80 2.31 10.08 9.47
C PHE A 80 0.92 10.65 9.71
N LEU A 81 0.45 10.61 10.94
CA LEU A 81 -0.79 11.21 11.37
C LEU A 81 -0.46 12.41 12.24
N ALA A 82 -0.96 13.58 11.87
CA ALA A 82 -0.74 14.81 12.61
C ALA A 82 -2.05 15.52 12.92
N THR A 83 -2.12 16.17 14.08
CA THR A 83 -3.30 16.95 14.50
C THR A 83 -2.88 18.23 15.21
N ARG A 84 -3.63 19.30 14.97
CA ARG A 84 -3.52 20.58 15.68
C ARG A 84 -4.53 20.75 16.79
N LEU A 85 -5.45 19.81 16.98
CA LEU A 85 -6.43 19.84 18.04
C LEU A 85 -5.77 19.56 19.40
N VAL A 86 -6.04 20.40 20.40
CA VAL A 86 -5.38 20.35 21.72
C VAL A 86 -5.59 19.00 22.40
N ASN A 87 -6.84 18.53 22.44
CA ASN A 87 -7.26 17.31 23.15
C ASN A 87 -7.25 16.05 22.27
N ALA A 88 -6.89 16.15 21.00
CA ALA A 88 -6.86 15.01 20.11
C ALA A 88 -5.52 14.25 20.20
N LYS A 89 -5.60 12.94 20.02
CA LYS A 89 -4.45 12.04 19.95
C LYS A 89 -4.29 11.49 18.55
N CYS A 90 -3.06 11.29 18.10
CA CYS A 90 -2.75 10.54 16.89
C CYS A 90 -2.79 9.05 17.25
N ILE A 91 -3.89 8.37 16.91
CA ILE A 91 -4.12 6.95 17.19
C ILE A 91 -4.19 6.22 15.85
N PHE A 92 -3.43 5.13 15.74
CA PHE A 92 -3.50 4.23 14.59
C PHE A 92 -4.44 3.06 14.90
N PRO A 93 -5.19 2.55 13.91
CA PRO A 93 -6.08 1.41 14.10
C PRO A 93 -5.28 0.17 14.49
N THR A 94 -5.82 -0.65 15.38
CA THR A 94 -5.28 -1.96 15.72
C THR A 94 -5.55 -2.97 14.60
N PRO A 95 -4.65 -3.92 14.34
CA PRO A 95 -4.89 -5.01 13.40
C PRO A 95 -6.17 -5.79 13.70
N THR A 96 -6.91 -6.14 12.66
CA THR A 96 -8.14 -6.93 12.72
C THR A 96 -7.97 -8.31 12.08
N HIS A 97 -6.91 -8.50 11.28
CA HIS A 97 -6.62 -9.73 10.56
C HIS A 97 -5.20 -10.23 10.86
N PHE A 98 -5.04 -11.54 10.84
CA PHE A 98 -3.74 -12.18 10.92
C PHE A 98 -3.20 -12.44 9.51
N ALA A 99 -1.99 -11.96 9.25
CA ALA A 99 -1.27 -12.26 8.02
C ALA A 99 0.22 -12.32 8.31
N THR A 100 0.90 -13.31 7.75
CA THR A 100 2.36 -13.39 7.79
C THR A 100 2.93 -12.55 6.65
N GLY A 101 3.71 -11.53 6.96
CA GLY A 101 4.35 -10.67 5.96
C GLY A 101 5.83 -10.51 6.25
N VAL A 102 6.68 -10.80 5.27
CA VAL A 102 8.11 -10.51 5.38
C VAL A 102 8.33 -9.01 5.16
N ALA A 103 8.80 -8.34 6.19
CA ALA A 103 9.20 -6.95 6.09
C ALA A 103 10.60 -6.85 5.46
N ASN A 104 10.69 -6.28 4.28
CA ASN A 104 11.95 -6.06 3.52
C ASN A 104 12.57 -4.68 3.81
N PHE A 105 12.36 -4.16 5.02
CA PHE A 105 12.97 -2.92 5.49
C PHE A 105 13.65 -3.14 6.83
N THR A 106 14.79 -2.51 7.03
CA THR A 106 15.59 -2.61 8.26
C THR A 106 15.30 -1.47 9.22
N GLY A 107 15.45 -1.73 10.51
CA GLY A 107 15.51 -0.68 11.56
C GLY A 107 14.18 -0.13 12.05
N ALA A 108 13.03 -0.58 11.54
CA ALA A 108 11.73 0.01 11.88
C ALA A 108 10.72 -0.96 12.51
N LYS A 109 11.15 -2.13 13.00
CA LYS A 109 10.26 -3.14 13.62
C LYS A 109 9.47 -2.59 14.82
N ALA A 110 10.03 -1.66 15.58
CA ALA A 110 9.36 -1.01 16.72
C ALA A 110 8.20 -0.08 16.31
N LEU A 111 8.12 0.28 15.02
CA LEU A 111 7.06 1.12 14.45
C LEU A 111 5.91 0.33 13.83
N CYS A 112 5.94 -0.99 13.94
CA CYS A 112 4.91 -1.89 13.45
C CYS A 112 4.10 -2.47 14.61
N PHE A 113 2.82 -2.78 14.37
CA PHE A 113 2.11 -3.67 15.28
C PHE A 113 2.73 -5.07 15.23
N LYS A 114 2.96 -5.64 16.40
CA LYS A 114 3.39 -7.05 16.51
C LYS A 114 2.14 -7.93 16.38
N VAL A 115 2.08 -8.70 15.32
CA VAL A 115 1.04 -9.69 15.06
C VAL A 115 1.74 -11.04 14.89
N ASP A 116 2.17 -11.60 16.01
CA ASP A 116 3.00 -12.82 16.03
C ASP A 116 2.17 -14.11 15.97
N SER A 117 0.87 -14.03 16.28
CA SER A 117 -0.05 -15.17 16.32
C SER A 117 -1.49 -14.74 16.01
N LYS A 118 -2.27 -15.63 15.38
CA LYS A 118 -3.71 -15.50 15.19
C LYS A 118 -4.46 -15.55 16.53
N TYR A 119 -3.91 -16.28 17.50
CA TYR A 119 -4.47 -16.47 18.83
C TYR A 119 -3.60 -15.75 19.84
N ASN A 120 -4.09 -14.64 20.35
CA ASN A 120 -3.46 -13.93 21.46
C ASN A 120 -4.34 -14.14 22.71
N LEU A 121 -3.73 -14.58 23.81
CA LEU A 121 -4.44 -14.82 25.09
C LEU A 121 -5.15 -13.55 25.64
N PHE A 122 -4.78 -12.37 25.15
CA PHE A 122 -5.27 -11.09 25.65
C PHE A 122 -6.07 -10.25 24.64
N ASN A 123 -6.19 -10.68 23.39
CA ASN A 123 -6.94 -9.97 22.34
C ASN A 123 -7.91 -10.91 21.64
N SER A 124 -9.05 -10.37 21.23
CA SER A 124 -10.03 -11.03 20.38
C SER A 124 -9.35 -11.71 19.18
N ASN A 125 -9.85 -12.91 18.82
CA ASN A 125 -9.38 -13.67 17.68
C ASN A 125 -9.30 -12.79 16.42
N LEU A 126 -8.11 -12.66 15.84
CA LEU A 126 -7.93 -12.00 14.56
C LEU A 126 -8.58 -12.87 13.46
N LEU A 127 -9.20 -12.20 12.51
CA LEU A 127 -9.71 -12.87 11.30
C LEU A 127 -8.56 -13.35 10.42
N ASP A 128 -8.82 -14.31 9.54
CA ASP A 128 -7.86 -14.66 8.50
C ASP A 128 -7.74 -13.52 7.49
N TYR A 129 -6.55 -13.37 6.89
CA TYR A 129 -6.32 -12.36 5.86
C TYR A 129 -7.21 -12.60 4.64
N THR A 130 -7.65 -11.51 4.02
CA THR A 130 -8.41 -11.54 2.76
C THR A 130 -7.46 -11.85 1.62
N THR A 131 -7.79 -12.83 0.79
CA THR A 131 -7.03 -13.18 -0.40
C THR A 131 -7.47 -12.36 -1.61
N VAL A 132 -6.66 -12.36 -2.68
CA VAL A 132 -7.07 -11.78 -3.97
C VAL A 132 -8.30 -12.51 -4.52
N TRP A 133 -8.40 -13.83 -4.31
CA TRP A 133 -9.57 -14.60 -4.72
C TRP A 133 -10.85 -14.15 -4.01
N ASP A 134 -10.77 -13.91 -2.70
CA ASP A 134 -11.91 -13.37 -1.93
C ASP A 134 -12.36 -12.00 -2.44
N ALA A 135 -11.46 -11.25 -3.08
CA ALA A 135 -11.76 -9.91 -3.56
C ALA A 135 -12.34 -9.86 -4.98
N ILE A 136 -11.95 -10.78 -5.88
CA ILE A 136 -12.25 -10.66 -7.32
C ILE A 136 -12.87 -11.90 -7.95
N SER A 137 -13.15 -12.99 -7.22
CA SER A 137 -13.66 -14.24 -7.79
C SER A 137 -15.06 -14.12 -8.40
N ASP A 138 -15.80 -13.07 -8.06
CA ASP A 138 -17.13 -12.75 -8.58
C ASP A 138 -17.09 -11.86 -9.84
N LEU A 139 -15.91 -11.39 -10.24
CA LEU A 139 -15.74 -10.58 -11.43
C LEU A 139 -15.62 -11.45 -12.69
N HIS A 140 -16.16 -10.95 -13.79
CA HIS A 140 -16.04 -11.63 -15.07
C HIS A 140 -14.58 -11.69 -15.55
N PRO A 141 -14.07 -12.87 -15.96
CA PRO A 141 -12.73 -12.97 -16.54
C PRO A 141 -12.61 -12.12 -17.82
N LEU A 142 -11.49 -11.40 -17.93
CA LEU A 142 -11.21 -10.54 -19.07
C LEU A 142 -10.04 -11.08 -19.89
N HIS A 143 -10.15 -10.98 -21.22
CA HIS A 143 -9.02 -11.19 -22.13
C HIS A 143 -8.26 -9.89 -22.37
N ASN A 144 -7.07 -9.98 -22.90
CA ASN A 144 -6.20 -8.84 -23.18
C ASN A 144 -6.91 -7.76 -24.01
N GLY A 145 -6.92 -6.51 -23.50
CA GLY A 145 -7.63 -5.38 -24.11
C GLY A 145 -9.14 -5.41 -23.93
N GLY A 146 -9.68 -6.37 -23.15
CA GLY A 146 -11.10 -6.51 -22.90
C GLY A 146 -11.62 -5.70 -21.70
N GLY A 147 -12.95 -5.84 -21.49
CA GLY A 147 -13.66 -5.15 -20.41
C GLY A 147 -14.37 -3.88 -20.83
N LYS A 148 -15.04 -3.26 -19.86
CA LYS A 148 -15.83 -2.02 -20.07
C LYS A 148 -15.70 -1.14 -18.84
N GLU A 149 -15.87 0.17 -19.04
CA GLU A 149 -15.91 1.16 -17.94
C GLU A 149 -17.03 0.84 -16.94
N GLU A 150 -18.17 0.39 -17.44
CA GLU A 150 -19.33 0.02 -16.65
C GLU A 150 -19.89 -1.32 -17.15
N SER A 151 -20.15 -2.25 -16.23
CA SER A 151 -20.78 -3.54 -16.50
C SER A 151 -21.62 -4.00 -15.30
N THR A 152 -22.44 -5.03 -15.51
CA THR A 152 -23.19 -5.68 -14.43
C THR A 152 -22.39 -6.81 -13.83
N TYR A 153 -22.64 -7.14 -12.56
CA TYR A 153 -22.14 -8.37 -11.98
C TYR A 153 -22.78 -9.58 -12.67
N VAL A 154 -21.98 -10.56 -12.99
CA VAL A 154 -22.45 -11.81 -13.65
C VAL A 154 -22.50 -12.98 -12.67
N LEU A 155 -21.80 -12.89 -11.54
CA LEU A 155 -21.79 -13.90 -10.50
C LEU A 155 -22.27 -13.29 -9.17
N PRO A 156 -22.92 -14.07 -8.30
CA PRO A 156 -23.20 -13.65 -6.93
C PRO A 156 -21.88 -13.47 -6.17
N PRO A 157 -21.87 -12.70 -5.05
CA PRO A 157 -20.70 -12.61 -4.20
C PRO A 157 -20.32 -14.00 -3.67
N GLN A 158 -19.02 -14.29 -3.65
CA GLN A 158 -18.44 -15.57 -3.22
C GLN A 158 -17.76 -15.47 -1.85
N SER A 159 -17.71 -14.27 -1.28
CA SER A 159 -17.08 -13.99 0.01
C SER A 159 -17.78 -12.84 0.73
N SER A 160 -17.64 -12.77 2.05
CA SER A 160 -18.12 -11.63 2.85
C SER A 160 -17.44 -10.31 2.44
N TYR A 161 -16.21 -10.37 1.93
CA TYR A 161 -15.51 -9.19 1.41
C TYR A 161 -16.25 -8.61 0.19
N GLN A 162 -16.65 -9.47 -0.76
CA GLN A 162 -17.43 -9.06 -1.94
C GLN A 162 -18.83 -8.58 -1.56
N GLU A 163 -19.51 -9.24 -0.61
CA GLU A 163 -20.81 -8.81 -0.09
C GLU A 163 -20.72 -7.38 0.46
N ASN A 164 -19.71 -7.11 1.28
CA ASN A 164 -19.49 -5.78 1.84
C ASN A 164 -19.20 -4.72 0.77
N LEU A 165 -18.38 -5.02 -0.23
CA LEU A 165 -18.06 -4.08 -1.31
C LEU A 165 -19.23 -3.82 -2.26
N ARG A 166 -20.18 -4.74 -2.37
CA ARG A 166 -21.39 -4.58 -3.20
C ARG A 166 -22.49 -3.80 -2.51
N GLN A 167 -22.40 -3.50 -1.22
CA GLN A 167 -23.40 -2.70 -0.52
C GLN A 167 -23.56 -1.34 -1.21
N GLY A 168 -24.78 -1.09 -1.72
CA GLY A 168 -25.10 0.12 -2.46
C GLY A 168 -24.59 0.21 -3.89
N SER A 169 -23.94 -0.86 -4.41
CA SER A 169 -23.48 -0.92 -5.80
C SER A 169 -24.09 -2.10 -6.55
N GLN A 170 -24.72 -1.83 -7.71
CA GLN A 170 -25.27 -2.86 -8.59
C GLN A 170 -24.43 -3.07 -9.85
N LYS A 171 -23.32 -2.33 -9.99
CA LYS A 171 -22.49 -2.32 -11.19
C LYS A 171 -21.00 -2.44 -10.83
N VAL A 172 -20.25 -2.99 -11.75
CA VAL A 172 -18.79 -3.03 -11.73
C VAL A 172 -18.28 -1.87 -12.59
N TYR A 173 -17.37 -1.08 -12.04
CA TYR A 173 -16.75 0.05 -12.72
C TYR A 173 -15.26 -0.18 -12.94
N ASN A 174 -14.72 0.40 -14.01
CA ASN A 174 -13.30 0.34 -14.38
C ASN A 174 -12.77 -1.09 -14.56
N HIS A 175 -13.64 -2.07 -14.86
CA HIS A 175 -13.25 -3.45 -15.10
C HIS A 175 -12.76 -3.63 -16.54
N GLN A 176 -11.55 -3.11 -16.79
CA GLN A 176 -10.90 -3.06 -18.09
C GLN A 176 -9.45 -3.53 -17.99
N VAL A 177 -8.98 -4.21 -19.02
CA VAL A 177 -7.59 -4.66 -19.14
C VAL A 177 -6.89 -3.87 -20.24
N PRO A 178 -5.71 -3.28 -19.98
CA PRO A 178 -4.93 -2.65 -21.02
C PRO A 178 -4.55 -3.66 -22.11
N ASN A 179 -4.46 -3.19 -23.35
CA ASN A 179 -4.00 -4.02 -24.44
C ASN A 179 -2.47 -4.17 -24.39
N LEU A 180 -2.02 -5.29 -23.88
CA LEU A 180 -0.60 -5.61 -23.75
C LEU A 180 -0.04 -6.09 -25.10
N GLY A 181 1.11 -5.54 -25.50
CA GLY A 181 1.84 -6.00 -26.66
C GLY A 181 2.39 -7.42 -26.49
N LYS A 182 2.66 -8.11 -27.62
CA LYS A 182 3.09 -9.52 -27.69
C LYS A 182 4.20 -9.89 -26.71
N ILE A 183 5.23 -9.04 -26.57
CA ILE A 183 6.36 -9.30 -25.68
C ILE A 183 5.92 -9.34 -24.20
N ASN A 184 4.96 -8.53 -23.79
CA ASN A 184 4.47 -8.52 -22.41
C ASN A 184 3.57 -9.73 -22.14
N LEU A 185 2.76 -10.13 -23.10
CA LEU A 185 1.98 -11.37 -23.02
C LEU A 185 2.91 -12.60 -22.91
N GLU A 186 4.00 -12.62 -23.66
CA GLU A 186 5.01 -13.69 -23.55
C GLU A 186 5.65 -13.72 -22.16
N ARG A 187 6.04 -12.57 -21.62
CA ARG A 187 6.59 -12.46 -20.25
C ARG A 187 5.67 -13.01 -19.18
N LEU A 188 4.36 -12.74 -19.29
CA LEU A 188 3.38 -13.19 -18.31
C LEU A 188 3.29 -14.71 -18.21
N LYS A 189 3.54 -15.45 -19.29
CA LYS A 189 3.53 -16.93 -19.29
C LYS A 189 4.56 -17.54 -18.34
N TYR A 190 5.63 -16.83 -18.03
CA TYR A 190 6.70 -17.30 -17.14
C TYR A 190 6.49 -16.95 -15.68
N ILE A 191 5.43 -16.20 -15.34
CA ILE A 191 5.15 -15.82 -13.95
C ILE A 191 4.09 -16.76 -13.39
N PRO A 192 4.48 -17.73 -12.53
CA PRO A 192 3.52 -18.62 -11.89
C PRO A 192 2.71 -17.88 -10.82
N GLN A 193 1.71 -18.55 -10.25
CA GLN A 193 1.00 -18.04 -9.07
C GLN A 193 1.99 -17.81 -7.92
N GLY A 194 1.95 -16.63 -7.30
CA GLY A 194 2.90 -16.22 -6.26
C GLY A 194 4.29 -15.83 -6.79
N GLY A 195 4.52 -15.93 -8.11
CA GLY A 195 5.76 -15.54 -8.76
C GLY A 195 5.93 -14.03 -8.98
N SER A 196 7.02 -13.66 -9.61
CA SER A 196 7.38 -12.28 -9.85
C SER A 196 8.12 -12.11 -11.20
N TRP A 197 8.50 -10.88 -11.52
CA TRP A 197 9.35 -10.60 -12.67
C TRP A 197 10.70 -11.38 -12.67
N ARG A 198 11.13 -11.90 -11.52
CA ARG A 198 12.35 -12.72 -11.40
C ARG A 198 12.22 -14.08 -12.08
N ASP A 199 11.00 -14.55 -12.29
CA ASP A 199 10.71 -15.82 -12.97
C ASP A 199 10.78 -15.69 -14.50
N ILE A 200 10.78 -14.46 -15.02
CA ILE A 200 10.90 -14.18 -16.45
C ILE A 200 12.34 -14.48 -16.91
N PRO A 201 12.55 -15.21 -18.01
CA PRO A 201 13.87 -15.41 -18.61
C PRO A 201 14.61 -14.08 -18.83
N PHE A 202 15.92 -14.08 -18.55
CA PHE A 202 16.73 -12.85 -18.59
C PHE A 202 16.65 -12.13 -19.95
N GLU A 203 16.61 -12.89 -21.04
CA GLU A 203 16.54 -12.38 -22.41
C GLU A 203 15.27 -11.55 -22.65
N LEU A 204 14.15 -11.96 -22.04
CA LEU A 204 12.86 -11.31 -22.16
C LEU A 204 12.68 -10.10 -21.21
N LEU A 205 13.58 -9.92 -20.23
CA LEU A 205 13.46 -8.81 -19.30
C LEU A 205 13.65 -7.45 -19.99
N PRO A 206 12.92 -6.40 -19.59
CA PRO A 206 13.21 -5.03 -19.98
C PRO A 206 14.62 -4.60 -19.50
N ALA A 207 15.24 -3.67 -20.21
CA ALA A 207 16.61 -3.21 -19.90
C ALA A 207 16.80 -2.75 -18.43
N GLY A 208 15.78 -2.11 -17.85
CA GLY A 208 15.82 -1.68 -16.45
C GLY A 208 15.87 -2.85 -15.46
N LEU A 209 15.09 -3.90 -15.70
CA LEU A 209 15.07 -5.10 -14.86
C LEU A 209 16.29 -6.00 -15.09
N LYS A 210 16.85 -6.03 -16.30
CA LYS A 210 18.13 -6.69 -16.57
C LYS A 210 19.26 -6.12 -15.71
N ARG A 211 19.29 -4.79 -15.55
CA ARG A 211 20.28 -4.13 -14.68
C ARG A 211 20.02 -4.45 -13.20
N ALA A 212 18.79 -4.44 -12.76
CA ALA A 212 18.45 -4.77 -11.38
C ALA A 212 18.84 -6.22 -11.01
N ARG A 213 18.61 -7.19 -11.92
CA ARG A 213 18.94 -8.61 -11.68
C ARG A 213 20.44 -8.92 -11.68
N ARG A 214 21.28 -8.07 -12.30
CA ARG A 214 22.74 -8.20 -12.25
C ARG A 214 23.37 -7.64 -10.98
N SER A 215 22.60 -6.84 -10.21
CA SER A 215 23.05 -6.23 -8.97
C SER A 215 22.56 -6.97 -7.71
N ASP A 216 21.76 -8.03 -7.88
CA ASP A 216 21.36 -8.98 -6.84
C ASP A 216 22.33 -10.17 -6.84
#